data_cd69bc468a015333e9fc11823483597e
#
_entry.id   cd69bc468a015333e9fc11823483597e
#
_cell.length_a   1.000
_cell.length_b   1.000
_cell.length_c   1.000
_cell.angle_alpha   90.00
_cell.angle_beta   90.00
_cell.angle_gamma   90.00
#
_symmetry.space_group_name_H-M   'P 1'
#
loop_
_entity.id
_entity.type
_entity.pdbx_description
1 polymer ?
#
loop_
_entity_poly.entity_id
_entity_poly.type
_entity_poly.pdbx_seq_one_letter_code
_entity_poly.pdbx_strand_id
1 'polypeptide(L)'
;MENPCEYGIDDYDITLGRIDIDNIDDTSDITDYITKLNAFDKASLSKSQQITYDLLNKYLYTTLNYSDLYLLNTDLTPTIGIQIQLPLLFSEYTFMEKKDVEEYIQLLSDVDGYFNNLLEFEALRSVRGYTLSDDLLDEVISSCKSIADSAGDAEGMFIGTFNSRVDDLIFLTDDEKNVYKKQNEDAVINHVIPGYNALITTLASFKGTNQYSGGICNYPDGARYFEGLLESCLGWSKSIDEYNDLLDSYIRSYSIVMQKLLRKDPYLNSQFGTFSFGIDKPDQIIEDLKKKITDDYPALNDVNYNINYVSEALNDYASPAMYFMPQIDNLDINSIYINSAGTDSSDLYPTLAHEGYPGHLYQTQYFASTSPSLIRNVIKPGGYIEGWASYVEVHSYEYAGDNTLLNSLVQCNYALILCLYAKGDIGVNYYGWTEAQLSSFLTDYGFSSAEAAHEMYTAFIANPANYCKYVLGFLGFEELKKQAQKDLGDNFSLKEFHRYILETGPVHIDILFDYLKNGENRLVVSSRAA
;
A
#
# COMPACT_ATOMS: atom_id res chain seq x y z
N MET A 1 10.51 -4.95 15.04
CA MET A 1 10.59 -4.22 16.35
C MET A 1 12.04 -4.16 16.73
N GLU A 2 12.50 -3.02 17.20
CA GLU A 2 13.87 -2.85 17.69
C GLU A 2 14.03 -3.38 19.13
N ASN A 3 13.02 -3.16 19.97
CA ASN A 3 13.03 -3.53 21.39
C ASN A 3 11.81 -4.37 21.79
N PRO A 4 11.65 -5.61 21.30
CA PRO A 4 10.48 -6.44 21.59
C PRO A 4 10.24 -6.67 23.09
N CYS A 5 11.31 -6.78 23.89
CA CYS A 5 11.23 -6.99 25.34
C CYS A 5 10.51 -5.86 26.10
N GLU A 6 10.56 -4.61 25.60
CA GLU A 6 9.82 -3.49 26.19
C GLU A 6 8.30 -3.66 26.08
N TYR A 7 7.86 -4.53 25.18
CA TYR A 7 6.47 -4.85 24.92
C TYR A 7 6.06 -6.23 25.46
N GLY A 8 6.94 -6.85 26.29
CA GLY A 8 6.69 -8.16 26.90
C GLY A 8 6.87 -9.34 25.94
N ILE A 9 7.63 -9.13 24.85
CA ILE A 9 8.00 -10.17 23.87
C ILE A 9 9.45 -10.56 24.18
N ASP A 10 9.61 -11.47 25.17
CA ASP A 10 10.93 -11.85 25.69
C ASP A 10 11.51 -13.10 25.00
N ASP A 11 10.68 -13.85 24.28
CA ASP A 11 11.07 -15.08 23.58
C ASP A 11 10.41 -15.09 22.19
N TYR A 12 11.22 -15.07 21.15
CA TYR A 12 10.78 -15.07 19.76
C TYR A 12 11.83 -15.71 18.84
N ASP A 13 11.35 -16.43 17.86
CA ASP A 13 12.20 -17.02 16.82
C ASP A 13 12.58 -15.97 15.77
N ILE A 14 13.85 -15.96 15.36
CA ILE A 14 14.32 -15.14 14.24
C ILE A 14 14.02 -15.89 12.95
N THR A 15 12.90 -15.59 12.33
CA THR A 15 12.37 -16.26 11.15
C THR A 15 11.54 -15.30 10.29
N LEU A 16 11.44 -15.56 9.01
CA LEU A 16 10.54 -14.86 8.08
C LEU A 16 9.08 -15.30 8.22
N GLY A 17 8.79 -16.18 9.16
CA GLY A 17 7.46 -16.76 9.37
C GLY A 17 7.20 -17.97 8.49
N ARG A 18 6.07 -18.62 8.76
CA ARG A 18 5.58 -19.80 8.01
C ARG A 18 4.06 -19.77 7.99
N ILE A 19 3.50 -20.22 6.88
CA ILE A 19 2.09 -20.57 6.79
C ILE A 19 1.92 -21.92 7.49
N ASP A 20 1.04 -22.01 8.48
CA ASP A 20 0.68 -23.29 9.11
C ASP A 20 -0.28 -24.05 8.21
N ILE A 21 0.30 -24.81 7.28
CA ILE A 21 -0.45 -25.52 6.23
C ILE A 21 -1.33 -26.63 6.81
N ASP A 22 -0.90 -27.26 7.90
CA ASP A 22 -1.63 -28.36 8.52
C ASP A 22 -2.89 -27.90 9.27
N ASN A 23 -2.90 -26.64 9.74
CA ASN A 23 -3.99 -26.06 10.51
C ASN A 23 -4.56 -24.79 9.85
N ILE A 24 -4.43 -24.65 8.55
CA ILE A 24 -4.78 -23.43 7.81
C ILE A 24 -6.27 -23.08 7.91
N ASP A 25 -7.14 -24.04 8.19
CA ASP A 25 -8.59 -23.86 8.40
C ASP A 25 -8.93 -23.57 9.88
N ASP A 26 -7.94 -23.60 10.80
CA ASP A 26 -8.21 -23.40 12.22
C ASP A 26 -8.48 -21.91 12.53
N THR A 27 -9.69 -21.65 13.02
CA THR A 27 -10.14 -20.32 13.44
C THR A 27 -10.29 -20.19 14.94
N SER A 28 -9.77 -21.15 15.72
CA SER A 28 -9.92 -21.19 17.17
C SER A 28 -9.33 -19.95 17.85
N ASP A 29 -8.16 -19.51 17.45
CA ASP A 29 -7.51 -18.32 17.99
C ASP A 29 -8.30 -17.04 17.70
N ILE A 30 -8.82 -16.90 16.48
CA ILE A 30 -9.66 -15.74 16.09
C ILE A 30 -10.92 -15.71 16.96
N THR A 31 -11.57 -16.87 17.15
CA THR A 31 -12.77 -17.01 17.95
C THR A 31 -12.51 -16.68 19.43
N ASP A 32 -11.35 -17.10 19.98
CA ASP A 32 -10.91 -16.77 21.32
C ASP A 32 -10.66 -15.27 21.48
N TYR A 33 -9.97 -14.63 20.52
CA TYR A 33 -9.77 -13.17 20.54
C TYR A 33 -11.08 -12.39 20.46
N ILE A 34 -12.05 -12.82 19.64
CA ILE A 34 -13.39 -12.23 19.60
C ILE A 34 -14.07 -12.34 20.96
N THR A 35 -13.96 -13.51 21.60
CA THR A 35 -14.56 -13.74 22.93
C THR A 35 -13.92 -12.83 23.99
N LYS A 36 -12.60 -12.70 23.98
CA LYS A 36 -11.85 -11.80 24.89
C LYS A 36 -12.22 -10.33 24.63
N LEU A 37 -12.29 -9.92 23.36
CA LEU A 37 -12.67 -8.55 23.00
C LEU A 37 -14.09 -8.21 23.47
N ASN A 38 -15.04 -9.11 23.25
CA ASN A 38 -16.44 -8.93 23.66
C ASN A 38 -16.66 -8.91 25.18
N ALA A 39 -15.68 -9.32 25.99
CA ALA A 39 -15.73 -9.21 27.45
C ALA A 39 -15.51 -7.78 27.96
N PHE A 40 -14.99 -6.86 27.14
CA PHE A 40 -14.85 -5.46 27.52
C PHE A 40 -16.19 -4.72 27.41
N ASP A 41 -16.51 -3.91 28.43
CA ASP A 41 -17.59 -2.92 28.33
C ASP A 41 -17.07 -1.70 27.54
N LYS A 42 -17.38 -1.65 26.24
CA LYS A 42 -16.95 -0.56 25.35
C LYS A 42 -17.30 0.83 25.89
N ALA A 43 -18.44 0.99 26.59
CA ALA A 43 -18.86 2.29 27.12
C ALA A 43 -17.95 2.80 28.24
N SER A 44 -17.25 1.89 28.93
CA SER A 44 -16.29 2.23 30.00
C SER A 44 -14.89 2.61 29.46
N LEU A 45 -14.61 2.37 28.18
CA LEU A 45 -13.31 2.63 27.55
C LEU A 45 -13.15 4.12 27.20
N SER A 46 -11.90 4.60 27.22
CA SER A 46 -11.57 5.91 26.68
C SER A 46 -11.86 5.98 25.16
N LYS A 47 -12.01 7.18 24.61
CA LYS A 47 -12.28 7.38 23.18
C LYS A 47 -11.28 6.64 22.27
N SER A 48 -9.98 6.76 22.56
CA SER A 48 -8.94 6.06 21.79
C SER A 48 -9.07 4.53 21.90
N GLN A 49 -9.38 4.01 23.10
CA GLN A 49 -9.63 2.59 23.29
C GLN A 49 -10.91 2.10 22.59
N GLN A 50 -11.97 2.93 22.53
CA GLN A 50 -13.17 2.61 21.76
C GLN A 50 -12.89 2.49 20.27
N ILE A 51 -12.08 3.40 19.70
CA ILE A 51 -11.62 3.32 18.31
C ILE A 51 -10.83 2.03 18.08
N THR A 52 -9.91 1.70 18.98
CA THR A 52 -9.13 0.46 18.91
C THR A 52 -10.02 -0.78 19.01
N TYR A 53 -11.01 -0.76 19.89
CA TYR A 53 -12.01 -1.82 20.03
C TYR A 53 -12.78 -2.03 18.72
N ASP A 54 -13.27 -0.96 18.08
CA ASP A 54 -14.01 -1.04 16.83
C ASP A 54 -13.15 -1.56 15.69
N LEU A 55 -11.90 -1.10 15.61
CA LEU A 55 -10.93 -1.60 14.63
C LEU A 55 -10.67 -3.10 14.79
N LEU A 56 -10.38 -3.54 16.02
CA LEU A 56 -10.15 -4.96 16.33
C LEU A 56 -11.40 -5.81 16.06
N ASN A 57 -12.56 -5.32 16.47
CA ASN A 57 -13.83 -6.00 16.23
C ASN A 57 -14.06 -6.23 14.72
N LYS A 58 -13.94 -5.16 13.92
CA LYS A 58 -14.08 -5.23 12.46
C LYS A 58 -13.06 -6.18 11.85
N TYR A 59 -11.79 -6.05 12.21
CA TYR A 59 -10.70 -6.90 11.72
C TYR A 59 -10.95 -8.39 12.02
N LEU A 60 -11.23 -8.75 13.27
CA LEU A 60 -11.42 -10.14 13.69
C LEU A 60 -12.65 -10.78 13.03
N TYR A 61 -13.77 -10.05 12.96
CA TYR A 61 -14.97 -10.59 12.29
C TYR A 61 -14.80 -10.71 10.78
N THR A 62 -14.13 -9.78 10.12
CA THR A 62 -13.82 -9.89 8.69
C THR A 62 -12.90 -11.08 8.43
N THR A 63 -11.83 -11.25 9.22
CA THR A 63 -10.93 -12.40 9.10
C THR A 63 -11.68 -13.72 9.29
N LEU A 64 -12.56 -13.81 10.31
CA LEU A 64 -13.36 -15.01 10.54
C LEU A 64 -14.33 -15.31 9.40
N ASN A 65 -15.03 -14.28 8.88
CA ASN A 65 -16.05 -14.44 7.85
C ASN A 65 -15.51 -14.91 6.50
N TYR A 66 -14.24 -14.67 6.22
CA TYR A 66 -13.60 -15.01 4.96
C TYR A 66 -12.43 -15.99 5.12
N SER A 67 -12.27 -16.59 6.31
CA SER A 67 -11.20 -17.54 6.63
C SER A 67 -11.17 -18.76 5.73
N ASP A 68 -12.32 -19.22 5.24
CA ASP A 68 -12.45 -20.36 4.34
C ASP A 68 -11.98 -20.08 2.90
N LEU A 69 -11.66 -18.83 2.57
CA LEU A 69 -11.26 -18.39 1.22
C LEU A 69 -9.75 -18.19 1.05
N TYR A 70 -8.95 -18.53 2.04
CA TYR A 70 -7.51 -18.26 2.08
C TYR A 70 -6.75 -18.81 0.86
N LEU A 71 -7.20 -19.93 0.26
CA LEU A 71 -6.55 -20.49 -0.94
C LEU A 71 -6.72 -19.63 -2.20
N LEU A 72 -7.59 -18.61 -2.18
CA LEU A 72 -7.71 -17.65 -3.28
C LEU A 72 -6.65 -16.54 -3.20
N ASN A 73 -6.01 -16.35 -2.03
CA ASN A 73 -4.88 -15.44 -1.87
C ASN A 73 -3.58 -16.03 -2.44
N THR A 74 -2.65 -15.19 -2.88
CA THR A 74 -1.27 -15.53 -3.17
C THR A 74 -0.36 -14.37 -2.79
N ASP A 75 0.81 -14.69 -2.21
CA ASP A 75 1.85 -13.70 -1.90
C ASP A 75 2.85 -13.55 -3.05
N LEU A 76 2.71 -14.36 -4.12
CA LEU A 76 3.53 -14.32 -5.33
C LEU A 76 2.75 -13.64 -6.46
N THR A 77 3.03 -12.38 -6.70
CA THR A 77 2.41 -11.60 -7.79
C THR A 77 3.46 -10.82 -8.57
N PRO A 78 3.20 -10.43 -9.83
CA PRO A 78 4.21 -9.80 -10.69
C PRO A 78 4.82 -8.52 -10.14
N THR A 79 4.04 -7.66 -9.46
CA THR A 79 4.47 -6.30 -9.09
C THR A 79 4.59 -6.05 -7.58
N ILE A 80 3.76 -6.69 -6.77
CA ILE A 80 3.73 -6.51 -5.31
C ILE A 80 4.00 -7.81 -4.55
N GLY A 81 4.49 -8.85 -5.23
CA GLY A 81 4.79 -10.14 -4.63
C GLY A 81 5.98 -10.08 -3.68
N ILE A 82 5.98 -11.00 -2.70
CA ILE A 82 7.03 -11.07 -1.67
C ILE A 82 8.42 -11.32 -2.29
N GLN A 83 8.50 -11.95 -3.45
CA GLN A 83 9.77 -12.17 -4.16
C GLN A 83 10.44 -10.85 -4.56
N ILE A 84 9.65 -9.76 -4.78
CA ILE A 84 10.18 -8.43 -5.11
C ILE A 84 10.39 -7.61 -3.83
N GLN A 85 9.48 -7.73 -2.86
CA GLN A 85 9.53 -6.94 -1.64
C GLN A 85 10.65 -7.38 -0.70
N LEU A 86 10.93 -8.67 -0.62
CA LEU A 86 11.90 -9.23 0.32
C LEU A 86 13.31 -8.63 0.19
N PRO A 87 13.90 -8.50 -1.03
CA PRO A 87 15.19 -7.80 -1.20
C PRO A 87 15.19 -6.37 -0.70
N LEU A 88 14.09 -5.63 -0.92
CA LEU A 88 13.96 -4.24 -0.45
C LEU A 88 13.88 -4.18 1.08
N LEU A 89 13.13 -5.09 1.70
CA LEU A 89 13.05 -5.20 3.17
C LEU A 89 14.43 -5.48 3.78
N PHE A 90 15.23 -6.34 3.17
CA PHE A 90 16.60 -6.58 3.60
C PHE A 90 17.50 -5.36 3.40
N SER A 91 17.31 -4.58 2.35
CA SER A 91 18.09 -3.36 2.14
C SER A 91 17.80 -2.28 3.18
N GLU A 92 16.60 -2.24 3.74
CA GLU A 92 16.17 -1.28 4.76
C GLU A 92 16.34 -1.78 6.21
N TYR A 93 16.80 -3.01 6.41
CA TYR A 93 16.99 -3.55 7.76
C TYR A 93 18.02 -2.72 8.54
N THR A 94 17.66 -2.23 9.71
CA THR A 94 18.47 -1.29 10.50
C THR A 94 19.42 -2.03 11.44
N PHE A 95 20.68 -1.57 11.56
CA PHE A 95 21.69 -2.09 12.48
C PHE A 95 21.99 -1.06 13.56
N MET A 96 21.41 -1.19 14.74
CA MET A 96 21.64 -0.32 15.89
C MET A 96 22.66 -0.94 16.86
N GLU A 97 22.73 -2.25 16.92
CA GLU A 97 23.65 -3.02 17.74
C GLU A 97 24.14 -4.29 17.01
N LYS A 98 25.10 -4.97 17.62
CA LYS A 98 25.69 -6.19 17.05
C LYS A 98 24.65 -7.30 16.81
N LYS A 99 23.68 -7.42 17.70
CA LYS A 99 22.61 -8.40 17.64
C LYS A 99 21.80 -8.25 16.34
N ASP A 100 21.52 -7.02 15.90
CA ASP A 100 20.76 -6.79 14.68
C ASP A 100 21.46 -7.34 13.44
N VAL A 101 22.79 -7.25 13.40
CA VAL A 101 23.58 -7.84 12.31
C VAL A 101 23.50 -9.37 12.32
N GLU A 102 23.52 -9.96 13.52
CA GLU A 102 23.39 -11.41 13.71
C GLU A 102 21.99 -11.91 13.31
N GLU A 103 20.93 -11.19 13.71
CA GLU A 103 19.53 -11.49 13.37
C GLU A 103 19.28 -11.33 11.87
N TYR A 104 19.81 -10.28 11.22
CA TYR A 104 19.75 -10.10 9.78
C TYR A 104 20.32 -11.31 9.02
N ILE A 105 21.52 -11.77 9.41
CA ILE A 105 22.16 -12.93 8.75
C ILE A 105 21.33 -14.21 8.98
N GLN A 106 20.70 -14.33 10.15
CA GLN A 106 19.81 -15.45 10.44
C GLN A 106 18.54 -15.40 9.59
N LEU A 107 17.91 -14.22 9.43
CA LEU A 107 16.76 -14.03 8.53
C LEU A 107 17.14 -14.32 7.08
N LEU A 108 18.32 -13.88 6.63
CA LEU A 108 18.81 -14.19 5.28
C LEU A 108 19.00 -15.70 5.07
N SER A 109 19.45 -16.40 6.11
CA SER A 109 19.62 -17.86 6.11
C SER A 109 18.29 -18.62 6.21
N ASP A 110 17.17 -17.93 6.45
CA ASP A 110 15.83 -18.51 6.51
C ASP A 110 15.05 -18.39 5.17
N VAL A 111 15.60 -17.67 4.18
CA VAL A 111 14.90 -17.37 2.91
C VAL A 111 14.50 -18.61 2.15
N ASP A 112 15.36 -19.61 2.03
CA ASP A 112 15.03 -20.86 1.34
C ASP A 112 13.94 -21.65 2.08
N GLY A 113 13.99 -21.68 3.42
CA GLY A 113 12.95 -22.27 4.25
C GLY A 113 11.59 -21.59 4.09
N TYR A 114 11.59 -20.25 4.08
CA TYR A 114 10.38 -19.44 3.86
C TYR A 114 9.78 -19.70 2.47
N PHE A 115 10.59 -19.65 1.42
CA PHE A 115 10.11 -19.88 0.06
C PHE A 115 9.65 -21.33 -0.17
N ASN A 116 10.29 -22.31 0.45
CA ASN A 116 9.82 -23.69 0.38
C ASN A 116 8.43 -23.86 1.01
N ASN A 117 8.17 -23.23 2.16
CA ASN A 117 6.84 -23.25 2.78
C ASN A 117 5.79 -22.54 1.93
N LEU A 118 6.16 -21.40 1.30
CA LEU A 118 5.28 -20.71 0.36
C LEU A 118 4.97 -21.58 -0.87
N LEU A 119 5.94 -22.33 -1.38
CA LEU A 119 5.74 -23.28 -2.48
C LEU A 119 4.85 -24.47 -2.09
N GLU A 120 4.89 -24.94 -0.84
CA GLU A 120 3.93 -25.94 -0.34
C GLU A 120 2.50 -25.38 -0.36
N PHE A 121 2.31 -24.11 0.02
CA PHE A 121 1.01 -23.44 -0.10
C PHE A 121 0.56 -23.30 -1.56
N GLU A 122 1.44 -22.87 -2.46
CA GLU A 122 1.13 -22.79 -3.90
C GLU A 122 0.82 -24.17 -4.52
N ALA A 123 1.42 -25.24 -4.00
CA ALA A 123 1.08 -26.60 -4.42
C ALA A 123 -0.37 -26.97 -4.05
N LEU A 124 -0.85 -26.57 -2.86
CA LEU A 124 -2.26 -26.76 -2.49
C LEU A 124 -3.20 -25.98 -3.44
N ARG A 125 -2.83 -24.75 -3.80
CA ARG A 125 -3.57 -23.92 -4.76
C ARG A 125 -3.58 -24.57 -6.15
N SER A 126 -2.44 -25.12 -6.59
CA SER A 126 -2.32 -25.82 -7.86
C SER A 126 -3.26 -27.03 -7.96
N VAL A 127 -3.38 -27.83 -6.89
CA VAL A 127 -4.31 -28.97 -6.84
C VAL A 127 -5.78 -28.53 -7.01
N ARG A 128 -6.12 -27.32 -6.57
CA ARG A 128 -7.45 -26.72 -6.73
C ARG A 128 -7.62 -26.00 -8.07
N GLY A 129 -6.56 -25.88 -8.87
CA GLY A 129 -6.56 -25.09 -10.11
C GLY A 129 -6.55 -23.58 -9.89
N TYR A 130 -6.06 -23.12 -8.73
CA TYR A 130 -6.06 -21.69 -8.32
C TYR A 130 -4.71 -21.00 -8.56
N THR A 131 -3.79 -21.62 -9.27
CA THR A 131 -2.52 -20.98 -9.66
C THR A 131 -2.78 -19.73 -10.51
N LEU A 132 -1.82 -18.84 -10.54
CA LEU A 132 -1.79 -17.75 -11.53
C LEU A 132 -1.87 -18.30 -12.96
N SER A 133 -2.31 -17.50 -13.91
CA SER A 133 -2.22 -17.83 -15.33
C SER A 133 -0.75 -18.04 -15.74
N ASP A 134 -0.52 -18.77 -16.83
CA ASP A 134 0.83 -19.06 -17.31
C ASP A 134 1.62 -17.76 -17.58
N ASP A 135 0.98 -16.73 -18.13
CA ASP A 135 1.61 -15.44 -18.39
C ASP A 135 2.05 -14.74 -17.09
N LEU A 136 1.18 -14.71 -16.07
CA LEU A 136 1.52 -14.14 -14.75
C LEU A 136 2.60 -14.97 -14.03
N LEU A 137 2.58 -16.31 -14.18
CA LEU A 137 3.65 -17.16 -13.66
C LEU A 137 4.99 -16.83 -14.34
N ASP A 138 4.98 -16.55 -15.67
CA ASP A 138 6.19 -16.16 -16.39
C ASP A 138 6.76 -14.82 -15.89
N GLU A 139 5.92 -13.86 -15.58
CA GLU A 139 6.36 -12.58 -15.00
C GLU A 139 6.98 -12.78 -13.60
N VAL A 140 6.33 -13.55 -12.72
CA VAL A 140 6.88 -13.89 -11.39
C VAL A 140 8.19 -14.66 -11.52
N ILE A 141 8.28 -15.64 -12.40
CA ILE A 141 9.51 -16.41 -12.67
C ILE A 141 10.61 -15.49 -13.20
N SER A 142 10.28 -14.54 -14.08
CA SER A 142 11.23 -13.57 -14.63
C SER A 142 11.82 -12.67 -13.55
N SER A 143 10.97 -12.15 -12.65
CA SER A 143 11.46 -11.35 -11.51
C SER A 143 12.35 -12.16 -10.57
N CYS A 144 11.94 -13.39 -10.23
CA CYS A 144 12.75 -14.30 -9.42
C CYS A 144 14.12 -14.58 -10.07
N LYS A 145 14.16 -14.75 -11.39
CA LYS A 145 15.39 -14.99 -12.13
C LYS A 145 16.32 -13.76 -12.11
N SER A 146 15.80 -12.58 -12.36
CA SER A 146 16.56 -11.33 -12.30
C SER A 146 17.22 -11.14 -10.92
N ILE A 147 16.46 -11.43 -9.85
CA ILE A 147 16.97 -11.33 -8.49
C ILE A 147 18.03 -12.42 -8.22
N ALA A 148 17.78 -13.68 -8.58
CA ALA A 148 18.74 -14.76 -8.38
C ALA A 148 20.05 -14.53 -9.12
N ASP A 149 19.99 -14.04 -10.37
CA ASP A 149 21.15 -13.76 -11.21
C ASP A 149 22.03 -12.62 -10.64
N SER A 150 21.42 -11.63 -9.96
CA SER A 150 22.11 -10.47 -9.38
C SER A 150 22.41 -10.59 -7.88
N ALA A 151 21.83 -11.56 -7.18
CA ALA A 151 21.94 -11.66 -5.71
C ALA A 151 23.39 -11.83 -5.22
N GLY A 152 24.24 -12.50 -6.00
CA GLY A 152 25.66 -12.73 -5.69
C GLY A 152 26.60 -11.58 -6.08
N ASP A 153 26.10 -10.49 -6.66
CA ASP A 153 26.93 -9.38 -7.10
C ASP A 153 27.51 -8.61 -5.92
N ALA A 154 28.82 -8.37 -5.95
CA ALA A 154 29.55 -7.72 -4.85
C ALA A 154 29.04 -6.29 -4.55
N GLU A 155 28.52 -5.59 -5.56
CA GLU A 155 27.92 -4.25 -5.45
C GLU A 155 26.38 -4.33 -5.45
N GLY A 156 25.83 -5.55 -5.43
CA GLY A 156 24.39 -5.80 -5.53
C GLY A 156 23.63 -5.55 -4.23
N MET A 157 22.32 -5.73 -4.31
CA MET A 157 21.37 -5.40 -3.26
C MET A 157 21.61 -6.17 -1.94
N PHE A 158 21.98 -7.45 -1.99
CA PHE A 158 22.21 -8.25 -0.79
C PHE A 158 23.63 -8.14 -0.24
N ILE A 159 24.65 -8.04 -1.10
CA ILE A 159 26.05 -8.03 -0.67
C ILE A 159 26.56 -6.59 -0.56
N GLY A 160 26.39 -5.78 -1.59
CA GLY A 160 26.91 -4.42 -1.64
C GLY A 160 26.31 -3.50 -0.58
N THR A 161 24.96 -3.50 -0.47
CA THR A 161 24.27 -2.67 0.54
C THR A 161 24.61 -3.10 1.96
N PHE A 162 24.66 -4.42 2.23
CA PHE A 162 25.08 -4.92 3.53
C PHE A 162 26.52 -4.50 3.87
N ASN A 163 27.45 -4.70 2.95
CA ASN A 163 28.86 -4.36 3.14
C ASN A 163 29.05 -2.88 3.45
N SER A 164 28.38 -2.00 2.69
CA SER A 164 28.44 -0.56 2.92
C SER A 164 27.91 -0.19 4.30
N ARG A 165 26.73 -0.72 4.70
CA ARG A 165 26.14 -0.44 6.02
C ARG A 165 27.00 -0.95 7.16
N VAL A 166 27.57 -2.17 7.04
CA VAL A 166 28.46 -2.73 8.06
C VAL A 166 29.76 -1.94 8.20
N ASP A 167 30.28 -1.36 7.10
CA ASP A 167 31.47 -0.52 7.16
C ASP A 167 31.27 0.76 7.99
N ASP A 168 30.05 1.29 8.02
CA ASP A 168 29.71 2.49 8.78
C ASP A 168 29.45 2.23 10.28
N LEU A 169 29.35 0.96 10.71
CA LEU A 169 29.06 0.62 12.11
C LEU A 169 30.28 0.87 13.00
N ILE A 170 30.12 1.79 13.95
CA ILE A 170 31.21 2.19 14.87
C ILE A 170 31.36 1.24 16.08
N PHE A 171 30.38 0.40 16.35
CA PHE A 171 30.38 -0.56 17.46
C PHE A 171 30.98 -1.92 17.08
N LEU A 172 31.41 -2.12 15.82
CA LEU A 172 32.11 -3.31 15.35
C LEU A 172 33.57 -3.03 15.10
N THR A 173 34.43 -3.98 15.42
CA THR A 173 35.84 -3.98 15.00
C THR A 173 35.98 -4.40 13.54
N ASP A 174 37.10 -4.04 12.89
CA ASP A 174 37.37 -4.41 11.49
C ASP A 174 37.37 -5.94 11.27
N ASP A 175 37.82 -6.71 12.26
CA ASP A 175 37.80 -8.18 12.20
C ASP A 175 36.34 -8.70 12.24
N GLU A 176 35.49 -8.15 13.10
CA GLU A 176 34.07 -8.51 13.16
C GLU A 176 33.34 -8.12 11.86
N LYS A 177 33.59 -6.94 11.32
CA LYS A 177 33.04 -6.50 10.03
C LYS A 177 33.36 -7.50 8.91
N ASN A 178 34.63 -7.92 8.83
CA ASN A 178 35.04 -8.91 7.83
C ASN A 178 34.35 -10.27 8.02
N VAL A 179 34.17 -10.70 9.27
CA VAL A 179 33.45 -11.95 9.59
C VAL A 179 31.98 -11.85 9.14
N TYR A 180 31.28 -10.77 9.48
CA TYR A 180 29.88 -10.60 9.11
C TYR A 180 29.68 -10.44 7.60
N LYS A 181 30.54 -9.72 6.90
CA LYS A 181 30.50 -9.66 5.42
C LYS A 181 30.63 -11.04 4.79
N LYS A 182 31.53 -11.88 5.31
CA LYS A 182 31.67 -13.25 4.82
C LYS A 182 30.45 -14.10 5.14
N GLN A 183 29.88 -13.98 6.34
CA GLN A 183 28.65 -14.70 6.70
C GLN A 183 27.45 -14.28 5.85
N ASN A 184 27.33 -12.98 5.54
CA ASN A 184 26.30 -12.48 4.62
C ASN A 184 26.46 -13.07 3.23
N GLU A 185 27.67 -13.03 2.65
CA GLU A 185 27.95 -13.64 1.35
C GLU A 185 27.60 -15.13 1.34
N ASP A 186 28.00 -15.87 2.39
CA ASP A 186 27.72 -17.30 2.54
C ASP A 186 26.19 -17.55 2.65
N ALA A 187 25.44 -16.72 3.37
CA ALA A 187 23.97 -16.82 3.47
C ALA A 187 23.29 -16.54 2.12
N VAL A 188 23.73 -15.54 1.38
CA VAL A 188 23.21 -15.24 0.04
C VAL A 188 23.43 -16.43 -0.90
N ILE A 189 24.64 -16.98 -0.94
CA ILE A 189 25.00 -18.08 -1.83
C ILE A 189 24.26 -19.38 -1.45
N ASN A 190 24.12 -19.68 -0.16
CA ASN A 190 23.59 -20.95 0.31
C ASN A 190 22.07 -20.97 0.57
N HIS A 191 21.42 -19.82 0.74
CA HIS A 191 19.99 -19.73 1.08
C HIS A 191 19.19 -18.83 0.14
N VAL A 192 19.66 -17.58 -0.15
CA VAL A 192 18.89 -16.66 -0.99
C VAL A 192 18.81 -17.19 -2.43
N ILE A 193 19.96 -17.41 -3.08
CA ILE A 193 20.01 -17.90 -4.46
C ILE A 193 19.29 -19.26 -4.61
N PRO A 194 19.51 -20.26 -3.74
CA PRO A 194 18.74 -21.51 -3.79
C PRO A 194 17.25 -21.33 -3.59
N GLY A 195 16.81 -20.43 -2.69
CA GLY A 195 15.40 -20.12 -2.47
C GLY A 195 14.72 -19.59 -3.73
N TYR A 196 15.31 -18.58 -4.39
CA TYR A 196 14.79 -18.06 -5.66
C TYR A 196 14.81 -19.12 -6.78
N ASN A 197 15.84 -19.95 -6.86
CA ASN A 197 15.89 -21.06 -7.83
C ASN A 197 14.80 -22.11 -7.57
N ALA A 198 14.42 -22.34 -6.31
CA ALA A 198 13.29 -23.20 -5.96
C ALA A 198 11.97 -22.60 -6.45
N LEU A 199 11.75 -21.27 -6.24
CA LEU A 199 10.59 -20.55 -6.80
C LEU A 199 10.53 -20.74 -8.33
N ILE A 200 11.61 -20.41 -9.04
CA ILE A 200 11.68 -20.53 -10.52
C ILE A 200 11.29 -21.92 -10.99
N THR A 201 11.90 -22.95 -10.39
CA THR A 201 11.72 -24.34 -10.84
C THR A 201 10.32 -24.85 -10.54
N THR A 202 9.82 -24.58 -9.33
CA THR A 202 8.54 -25.12 -8.86
C THR A 202 7.38 -24.39 -9.53
N LEU A 203 7.41 -23.06 -9.63
CA LEU A 203 6.38 -22.28 -10.31
C LEU A 203 6.29 -22.65 -11.80
N ALA A 204 7.42 -22.92 -12.47
CA ALA A 204 7.41 -23.41 -13.84
C ALA A 204 6.67 -24.75 -13.98
N SER A 205 6.71 -25.61 -12.94
CA SER A 205 6.00 -26.90 -12.95
C SER A 205 4.48 -26.75 -12.77
N PHE A 206 4.00 -25.62 -12.28
CA PHE A 206 2.57 -25.32 -12.10
C PHE A 206 1.91 -24.77 -13.36
N LYS A 207 2.65 -24.47 -14.42
CA LYS A 207 2.07 -24.03 -15.68
C LYS A 207 1.08 -25.05 -16.22
N GLY A 208 -0.02 -24.56 -16.76
CA GLY A 208 -1.13 -25.36 -17.26
C GLY A 208 -2.00 -25.98 -16.17
N THR A 209 -1.78 -25.70 -14.89
CA THR A 209 -2.63 -26.19 -13.79
C THR A 209 -3.78 -25.25 -13.46
N ASN A 210 -3.73 -23.99 -13.86
CA ASN A 210 -4.83 -23.06 -13.71
C ASN A 210 -6.07 -23.56 -14.45
N GLN A 211 -7.20 -23.63 -13.76
CA GLN A 211 -8.47 -24.08 -14.33
C GLN A 211 -9.46 -22.94 -14.58
N TYR A 212 -9.12 -21.75 -14.16
CA TYR A 212 -9.99 -20.57 -14.22
C TYR A 212 -9.25 -19.44 -14.92
N SER A 213 -9.92 -18.73 -15.82
CA SER A 213 -9.35 -17.64 -16.57
C SER A 213 -10.07 -16.31 -16.29
N GLY A 214 -9.34 -15.21 -16.41
CA GLY A 214 -9.87 -13.87 -16.17
C GLY A 214 -9.96 -13.51 -14.71
N GLY A 215 -10.89 -12.62 -14.34
CA GLY A 215 -11.03 -12.09 -12.99
C GLY A 215 -11.37 -13.15 -11.95
N ILE A 216 -11.07 -12.84 -10.68
CA ILE A 216 -11.24 -13.77 -9.55
C ILE A 216 -12.69 -14.27 -9.40
N CYS A 217 -13.69 -13.52 -9.87
CA CYS A 217 -15.10 -13.95 -9.86
C CYS A 217 -15.38 -15.23 -10.66
N ASN A 218 -14.47 -15.64 -11.55
CA ASN A 218 -14.58 -16.89 -12.30
C ASN A 218 -14.12 -18.12 -11.48
N TYR A 219 -13.49 -17.91 -10.33
CA TYR A 219 -13.09 -18.95 -9.39
C TYR A 219 -14.25 -19.30 -8.45
N PRO A 220 -14.33 -20.54 -7.92
CA PRO A 220 -15.28 -20.88 -6.88
C PRO A 220 -15.20 -19.90 -5.70
N ASP A 221 -16.33 -19.34 -5.29
CA ASP A 221 -16.43 -18.30 -4.27
C ASP A 221 -15.62 -17.02 -4.52
N GLY A 222 -15.10 -16.83 -5.74
CA GLY A 222 -14.23 -15.71 -6.07
C GLY A 222 -14.90 -14.34 -5.94
N ALA A 223 -16.21 -14.21 -6.25
CA ALA A 223 -16.95 -12.98 -6.02
C ALA A 223 -17.03 -12.64 -4.50
N ARG A 224 -17.30 -13.66 -3.65
CA ARG A 224 -17.27 -13.50 -2.19
C ARG A 224 -15.87 -13.16 -1.68
N TYR A 225 -14.84 -13.72 -2.29
CA TYR A 225 -13.45 -13.36 -1.97
C TYR A 225 -13.16 -11.88 -2.29
N PHE A 226 -13.60 -11.39 -3.44
CA PHE A 226 -13.45 -9.98 -3.82
C PHE A 226 -14.19 -9.04 -2.84
N GLU A 227 -15.40 -9.41 -2.40
CA GLU A 227 -16.13 -8.70 -1.33
C GLU A 227 -15.31 -8.68 -0.03
N GLY A 228 -14.69 -9.82 0.35
CA GLY A 228 -13.83 -9.93 1.52
C GLY A 228 -12.60 -9.04 1.46
N LEU A 229 -11.96 -8.93 0.29
CA LEU A 229 -10.84 -8.01 0.08
C LEU A 229 -11.26 -6.55 0.30
N LEU A 230 -12.42 -6.14 -0.25
CA LEU A 230 -12.92 -4.77 -0.04
C LEU A 230 -13.36 -4.53 1.41
N GLU A 231 -13.99 -5.50 2.06
CA GLU A 231 -14.36 -5.41 3.47
C GLU A 231 -13.11 -5.27 4.35
N SER A 232 -12.06 -6.04 4.08
CA SER A 232 -10.79 -5.98 4.81
C SER A 232 -10.06 -4.66 4.63
N CYS A 233 -9.98 -4.13 3.41
CA CYS A 233 -9.21 -2.92 3.15
C CYS A 233 -10.00 -1.63 3.42
N LEU A 234 -11.29 -1.58 3.12
CA LEU A 234 -12.11 -0.37 3.26
C LEU A 234 -12.96 -0.40 4.53
N GLY A 235 -13.60 -1.55 4.81
CA GLY A 235 -14.59 -1.69 5.87
C GLY A 235 -15.67 -0.61 5.81
N TRP A 236 -16.10 -0.28 4.59
CA TRP A 236 -17.17 0.69 4.32
C TRP A 236 -18.43 -0.07 3.94
N SER A 237 -19.49 0.06 4.74
CA SER A 237 -20.74 -0.69 4.61
C SER A 237 -21.50 -0.31 3.33
N LYS A 238 -20.95 -0.72 2.19
CA LYS A 238 -21.54 -0.59 0.85
C LYS A 238 -21.44 -1.91 0.11
N SER A 239 -22.47 -2.23 -0.65
CA SER A 239 -22.42 -3.32 -1.63
C SER A 239 -21.51 -2.95 -2.80
N ILE A 240 -21.09 -3.95 -3.60
CA ILE A 240 -20.31 -3.71 -4.80
C ILE A 240 -21.07 -2.83 -5.80
N ASP A 241 -22.39 -3.01 -5.92
CA ASP A 241 -23.24 -2.16 -6.76
C ASP A 241 -23.22 -0.70 -6.29
N GLU A 242 -23.26 -0.44 -4.97
CA GLU A 242 -23.16 0.91 -4.42
C GLU A 242 -21.76 1.54 -4.65
N TYR A 243 -20.69 0.75 -4.59
CA TYR A 243 -19.37 1.23 -4.99
C TYR A 243 -19.30 1.57 -6.48
N ASN A 244 -19.87 0.71 -7.31
CA ASN A 244 -19.94 0.93 -8.75
C ASN A 244 -20.74 2.20 -9.12
N ASP A 245 -21.89 2.43 -8.45
CA ASP A 245 -22.70 3.64 -8.61
C ASP A 245 -21.96 4.90 -8.14
N LEU A 246 -21.21 4.79 -7.03
CA LEU A 246 -20.37 5.88 -6.53
C LEU A 246 -19.32 6.27 -7.56
N LEU A 247 -18.59 5.30 -8.13
CA LEU A 247 -17.62 5.52 -9.19
C LEU A 247 -18.25 6.20 -10.41
N ASP A 248 -19.41 5.73 -10.87
CA ASP A 248 -20.15 6.37 -11.98
C ASP A 248 -20.54 7.82 -11.69
N SER A 249 -20.91 8.11 -10.45
CA SER A 249 -21.23 9.48 -10.02
C SER A 249 -20.01 10.40 -10.10
N TYR A 250 -18.85 9.94 -9.62
CA TYR A 250 -17.61 10.73 -9.66
C TYR A 250 -17.05 10.87 -11.07
N ILE A 251 -17.02 9.81 -11.87
CA ILE A 251 -16.62 9.85 -13.29
C ILE A 251 -17.46 10.89 -14.05
N ARG A 252 -18.78 10.86 -13.84
CA ARG A 252 -19.69 11.85 -14.46
C ARG A 252 -19.42 13.26 -13.96
N SER A 253 -19.18 13.43 -12.65
CA SER A 253 -18.90 14.75 -12.06
C SER A 253 -17.61 15.35 -12.62
N TYR A 254 -16.51 14.60 -12.64
CA TYR A 254 -15.25 15.04 -13.22
C TYR A 254 -15.37 15.38 -14.70
N SER A 255 -16.03 14.54 -15.48
CA SER A 255 -16.30 14.78 -16.90
C SER A 255 -17.08 16.08 -17.14
N ILE A 256 -18.09 16.38 -16.31
CA ILE A 256 -18.86 17.64 -16.39
C ILE A 256 -17.97 18.85 -16.04
N VAL A 257 -17.14 18.73 -15.00
CA VAL A 257 -16.22 19.82 -14.61
C VAL A 257 -15.24 20.10 -15.72
N MET A 258 -14.59 19.08 -16.27
CA MET A 258 -13.64 19.22 -17.39
C MET A 258 -14.29 19.87 -18.61
N GLN A 259 -15.49 19.45 -19.00
CA GLN A 259 -16.24 20.08 -20.10
C GLN A 259 -16.57 21.56 -19.84
N LYS A 260 -16.92 21.93 -18.58
CA LYS A 260 -17.16 23.32 -18.20
C LYS A 260 -15.88 24.16 -18.29
N LEU A 261 -14.76 23.64 -17.83
CA LEU A 261 -13.46 24.31 -17.92
C LEU A 261 -13.04 24.55 -19.37
N LEU A 262 -13.13 23.54 -20.22
CA LEU A 262 -12.80 23.63 -21.66
C LEU A 262 -13.73 24.58 -22.42
N ARG A 263 -15.02 24.70 -22.02
CA ARG A 263 -15.94 25.70 -22.59
C ARG A 263 -15.60 27.12 -22.13
N LYS A 264 -15.13 27.27 -20.89
CA LYS A 264 -14.74 28.56 -20.32
C LYS A 264 -13.44 29.09 -20.96
N ASP A 265 -12.48 28.19 -21.17
CA ASP A 265 -11.22 28.50 -21.84
C ASP A 265 -10.80 27.34 -22.77
N PRO A 266 -11.08 27.44 -24.08
CA PRO A 266 -10.69 26.41 -25.05
C PRO A 266 -9.17 26.21 -25.23
N TYR A 267 -8.34 27.19 -24.82
CA TYR A 267 -6.89 27.08 -24.89
C TYR A 267 -6.32 26.06 -23.90
N LEU A 268 -7.05 25.73 -22.84
CA LEU A 268 -6.66 24.71 -21.86
C LEU A 268 -6.34 23.37 -22.52
N ASN A 269 -7.07 23.01 -23.60
CA ASN A 269 -6.81 21.76 -24.31
C ASN A 269 -5.41 21.71 -24.94
N SER A 270 -4.89 22.83 -25.42
CA SER A 270 -3.52 22.89 -25.95
C SER A 270 -2.45 22.98 -24.88
N GLN A 271 -2.80 23.45 -23.69
CA GLN A 271 -1.90 23.58 -22.55
C GLN A 271 -1.82 22.28 -21.73
N PHE A 272 -2.82 21.43 -21.83
CA PHE A 272 -2.91 20.18 -21.07
C PHE A 272 -1.65 19.31 -21.23
N GLY A 273 -1.21 19.08 -22.46
CA GLY A 273 0.00 18.28 -22.75
C GLY A 273 1.33 18.94 -22.40
N THR A 274 1.31 20.20 -21.94
CA THR A 274 2.50 20.95 -21.48
C THR A 274 2.44 21.30 -20.00
N PHE A 275 1.49 20.69 -19.28
CA PHE A 275 1.37 20.88 -17.82
C PHE A 275 2.65 20.41 -17.12
N SER A 276 3.11 21.17 -16.14
CA SER A 276 4.26 20.84 -15.30
C SER A 276 4.15 21.56 -13.96
N PHE A 277 4.62 20.93 -12.92
CA PHE A 277 4.78 21.58 -11.60
C PHE A 277 5.97 22.55 -11.56
N GLY A 278 6.88 22.48 -12.55
CA GLY A 278 8.05 23.37 -12.63
C GLY A 278 9.18 23.03 -11.64
N ILE A 279 9.06 21.93 -10.94
CA ILE A 279 10.06 21.39 -9.99
C ILE A 279 10.21 19.90 -10.31
N ASP A 280 11.46 19.46 -10.51
CA ASP A 280 11.80 18.09 -10.94
C ASP A 280 12.77 17.37 -9.98
N LYS A 281 13.28 18.07 -8.95
CA LYS A 281 14.20 17.48 -7.98
C LYS A 281 13.45 17.02 -6.73
N PRO A 282 13.61 15.76 -6.30
CA PRO A 282 12.87 15.21 -5.16
C PRO A 282 12.95 16.06 -3.89
N ASP A 283 14.13 16.47 -3.48
CA ASP A 283 14.30 17.30 -2.28
C ASP A 283 13.56 18.65 -2.39
N GLN A 284 13.60 19.28 -3.58
CA GLN A 284 12.91 20.55 -3.81
C GLN A 284 11.40 20.39 -3.83
N ILE A 285 10.90 19.27 -4.34
CA ILE A 285 9.48 18.93 -4.34
C ILE A 285 8.99 18.76 -2.90
N ILE A 286 9.69 17.97 -2.07
CA ILE A 286 9.31 17.77 -0.67
C ILE A 286 9.31 19.12 0.10
N GLU A 287 10.32 19.94 -0.11
CA GLU A 287 10.38 21.27 0.53
C GLU A 287 9.30 22.23 0.05
N ASP A 288 8.86 22.14 -1.20
CA ASP A 288 7.73 22.92 -1.72
C ASP A 288 6.41 22.41 -1.14
N LEU A 289 6.20 21.10 -1.11
CA LEU A 289 5.03 20.46 -0.50
C LEU A 289 4.89 20.85 0.97
N LYS A 290 5.96 20.77 1.77
CA LYS A 290 5.96 21.20 3.19
C LYS A 290 5.47 22.65 3.37
N LYS A 291 5.80 23.54 2.45
CA LYS A 291 5.34 24.93 2.48
C LYS A 291 3.87 25.09 2.08
N LYS A 292 3.47 24.36 1.03
CA LYS A 292 2.11 24.45 0.45
C LYS A 292 1.02 23.94 1.39
N ILE A 293 1.32 22.90 2.19
CA ILE A 293 0.34 22.25 3.07
C ILE A 293 0.06 23.00 4.37
N THR A 294 0.81 24.06 4.71
CA THR A 294 0.76 24.70 6.03
C THR A 294 -0.60 25.24 6.46
N ASP A 295 -1.41 25.68 5.50
CA ASP A 295 -2.73 26.29 5.80
C ASP A 295 -3.82 25.23 5.97
N ASP A 296 -3.72 24.10 5.25
CA ASP A 296 -4.77 23.09 5.16
C ASP A 296 -4.49 21.82 5.99
N TYR A 297 -3.28 21.65 6.47
CA TYR A 297 -2.88 20.47 7.27
C TYR A 297 -2.36 20.88 8.65
N PRO A 298 -2.55 20.06 9.69
CA PRO A 298 -1.99 20.33 11.02
C PRO A 298 -0.45 20.31 10.98
N ALA A 299 0.18 21.09 11.86
CA ALA A 299 1.64 21.11 11.91
C ALA A 299 2.19 19.75 12.38
N LEU A 300 3.25 19.29 11.71
CA LEU A 300 4.07 18.17 12.12
C LEU A 300 5.47 18.71 12.47
N ASN A 301 6.10 18.16 13.49
CA ASN A 301 7.50 18.44 13.79
C ASN A 301 8.41 17.97 12.64
N ASP A 302 9.62 18.51 12.57
CA ASP A 302 10.58 18.05 11.57
C ASP A 302 10.83 16.54 11.72
N VAL A 303 10.76 15.86 10.59
CA VAL A 303 10.97 14.43 10.47
C VAL A 303 12.21 14.19 9.63
N ASN A 304 13.10 13.32 10.10
CA ASN A 304 14.22 12.85 9.31
C ASN A 304 13.73 11.84 8.26
N TYR A 305 14.20 11.96 7.03
CA TYR A 305 13.93 11.02 5.97
C TYR A 305 15.10 10.96 4.98
N ASN A 306 15.22 9.83 4.31
CA ASN A 306 16.17 9.63 3.21
C ASN A 306 15.40 9.44 1.91
N ILE A 307 15.96 9.95 0.80
CA ILE A 307 15.49 9.65 -0.55
C ILE A 307 16.52 8.73 -1.18
N ASN A 308 16.08 7.52 -1.52
CA ASN A 308 16.89 6.48 -2.12
C ASN A 308 16.37 6.15 -3.52
N TYR A 309 17.13 5.38 -4.29
CA TYR A 309 16.73 4.92 -5.61
C TYR A 309 16.69 3.40 -5.66
N VAL A 310 15.69 2.89 -6.37
CA VAL A 310 15.51 1.45 -6.58
C VAL A 310 16.72 0.92 -7.38
N SER A 311 17.20 -0.28 -7.02
CA SER A 311 18.27 -0.97 -7.74
C SER A 311 17.86 -1.31 -9.18
N GLU A 312 18.80 -1.26 -10.12
CA GLU A 312 18.57 -1.59 -11.55
C GLU A 312 17.91 -2.97 -11.73
N ALA A 313 18.24 -3.94 -10.88
CA ALA A 313 17.66 -5.30 -10.94
C ALA A 313 16.16 -5.35 -10.67
N LEU A 314 15.58 -4.31 -10.07
CA LEU A 314 14.17 -4.21 -9.72
C LEU A 314 13.42 -3.13 -10.52
N ASN A 315 14.09 -2.37 -11.37
CA ASN A 315 13.48 -1.25 -12.08
C ASN A 315 12.22 -1.63 -12.86
N ASP A 316 12.21 -2.80 -13.49
CA ASP A 316 11.09 -3.27 -14.32
C ASP A 316 9.93 -3.83 -13.48
N TYR A 317 10.12 -4.03 -12.18
CA TYR A 317 9.16 -4.71 -11.31
C TYR A 317 8.65 -3.84 -10.15
N ALA A 318 9.43 -2.88 -9.72
CA ALA A 318 9.08 -2.02 -8.59
C ALA A 318 8.14 -0.88 -8.99
N SER A 319 7.30 -0.45 -8.05
CA SER A 319 6.44 0.73 -8.18
C SER A 319 7.26 2.00 -8.50
N PRO A 320 6.64 3.05 -9.09
CA PRO A 320 7.31 4.32 -9.42
C PRO A 320 8.00 4.99 -8.23
N ALA A 321 7.38 4.95 -7.05
CA ALA A 321 8.01 5.27 -5.78
C ALA A 321 7.34 4.47 -4.66
N MET A 322 7.97 4.45 -3.48
CA MET A 322 7.43 3.81 -2.29
C MET A 322 8.02 4.40 -1.01
N TYR A 323 7.17 4.62 -0.03
CA TYR A 323 7.59 4.96 1.32
C TYR A 323 7.74 3.68 2.15
N PHE A 324 8.95 3.45 2.66
CA PHE A 324 9.18 2.39 3.63
C PHE A 324 8.80 2.87 5.02
N MET A 325 7.79 2.22 5.58
CA MET A 325 7.37 2.48 6.95
C MET A 325 8.49 2.05 7.92
N PRO A 326 8.84 2.92 8.88
CA PRO A 326 9.83 2.59 9.89
C PRO A 326 9.32 1.45 10.79
N GLN A 327 10.23 0.95 11.62
CA GLN A 327 9.88 -0.04 12.65
C GLN A 327 8.79 0.51 13.59
N ILE A 328 7.86 -0.35 14.04
CA ILE A 328 6.69 0.07 14.82
C ILE A 328 7.02 0.69 16.19
N ASP A 329 8.23 0.48 16.67
CA ASP A 329 8.77 0.97 17.95
C ASP A 329 9.95 1.96 17.78
N ASN A 330 10.42 2.18 16.55
CA ASN A 330 11.38 3.23 16.20
C ASN A 330 10.97 3.93 14.90
N LEU A 331 10.36 5.09 15.03
CA LEU A 331 9.78 5.84 13.92
C LEU A 331 10.72 6.94 13.38
N ASP A 332 11.99 6.96 13.80
CA ASP A 332 12.94 8.02 13.45
C ASP A 332 13.60 7.81 12.08
N ILE A 333 13.52 6.58 11.53
CA ILE A 333 14.15 6.23 10.25
C ILE A 333 13.07 6.09 9.18
N ASN A 334 13.03 7.04 8.26
CA ASN A 334 12.07 7.06 7.16
C ASN A 334 12.80 7.07 5.83
N SER A 335 12.38 6.21 4.90
CA SER A 335 12.96 6.11 3.56
C SER A 335 11.89 6.21 2.48
N ILE A 336 12.14 7.05 1.48
CA ILE A 336 11.36 7.11 0.24
C ILE A 336 12.25 6.58 -0.87
N TYR A 337 11.80 5.54 -1.57
CA TYR A 337 12.48 5.01 -2.75
C TYR A 337 11.83 5.53 -4.02
N ILE A 338 12.64 5.92 -4.99
CA ILE A 338 12.21 6.37 -6.31
C ILE A 338 12.73 5.38 -7.34
N ASN A 339 11.85 4.86 -8.17
CA ASN A 339 12.20 4.06 -9.34
C ASN A 339 12.44 4.99 -10.54
N SER A 340 13.71 5.25 -10.85
CA SER A 340 14.10 6.17 -11.92
C SER A 340 13.68 5.70 -13.32
N ALA A 341 13.42 4.41 -13.52
CA ALA A 341 12.96 3.87 -14.81
C ALA A 341 11.44 3.97 -14.98
N GLY A 342 10.68 3.94 -13.89
CA GLY A 342 9.22 3.94 -13.87
C GLY A 342 8.56 5.30 -13.61
N THR A 343 9.34 6.37 -13.38
CA THR A 343 8.78 7.67 -12.99
C THR A 343 9.11 8.74 -14.03
N ASP A 344 8.07 9.26 -14.69
CA ASP A 344 8.24 10.44 -15.54
C ASP A 344 8.40 11.69 -14.66
N SER A 345 9.25 12.63 -15.05
CA SER A 345 9.49 13.86 -14.26
C SER A 345 8.22 14.70 -14.05
N SER A 346 7.21 14.55 -14.92
CA SER A 346 5.90 15.22 -14.77
C SER A 346 5.07 14.64 -13.62
N ASP A 347 5.27 13.36 -13.29
CA ASP A 347 4.47 12.64 -12.31
C ASP A 347 5.15 12.57 -10.93
N LEU A 348 6.43 12.98 -10.85
CA LEU A 348 7.21 12.91 -9.62
C LEU A 348 6.63 13.78 -8.50
N TYR A 349 6.06 14.95 -8.81
CA TYR A 349 5.49 15.85 -7.80
C TYR A 349 4.29 15.22 -7.07
N PRO A 350 3.22 14.76 -7.77
CA PRO A 350 2.10 14.08 -7.11
C PRO A 350 2.53 12.76 -6.46
N THR A 351 3.48 12.02 -7.05
CA THR A 351 4.03 10.81 -6.43
C THR A 351 4.72 11.11 -5.10
N LEU A 352 5.51 12.18 -5.00
CA LEU A 352 6.12 12.59 -3.74
C LEU A 352 5.14 13.25 -2.76
N ALA A 353 4.00 13.75 -3.24
CA ALA A 353 2.90 14.11 -2.36
C ALA A 353 2.26 12.86 -1.74
N HIS A 354 2.12 11.78 -2.51
CA HIS A 354 1.64 10.47 -2.06
C HIS A 354 2.59 9.82 -1.04
N GLU A 355 3.87 9.69 -1.37
CA GLU A 355 4.84 8.98 -0.55
C GLU A 355 5.35 9.81 0.65
N GLY A 356 5.46 11.13 0.46
CA GLY A 356 6.08 12.04 1.42
C GLY A 356 5.09 12.93 2.14
N TYR A 357 4.95 14.17 1.66
CA TYR A 357 4.17 15.25 2.28
C TYR A 357 3.03 15.73 1.38
N PRO A 358 1.75 15.67 1.85
CA PRO A 358 1.28 15.20 3.15
C PRO A 358 0.81 13.71 3.16
N GLY A 359 1.39 12.85 2.32
CA GLY A 359 1.01 11.45 2.15
C GLY A 359 1.52 10.50 3.24
N HIS A 360 2.06 9.35 2.82
CA HIS A 360 2.39 8.23 3.72
C HIS A 360 3.35 8.60 4.86
N LEU A 361 4.46 9.28 4.57
CA LEU A 361 5.43 9.69 5.59
C LEU A 361 4.76 10.61 6.62
N TYR A 362 4.09 11.66 6.13
CA TYR A 362 3.41 12.61 7.00
C TYR A 362 2.30 11.95 7.83
N GLN A 363 1.47 11.10 7.22
CA GLN A 363 0.39 10.36 7.87
C GLN A 363 0.94 9.49 9.00
N THR A 364 1.99 8.71 8.70
CA THR A 364 2.62 7.79 9.66
C THR A 364 3.21 8.55 10.85
N GLN A 365 3.99 9.59 10.59
CA GLN A 365 4.66 10.37 11.61
C GLN A 365 3.68 11.21 12.44
N TYR A 366 2.64 11.75 11.79
CA TYR A 366 1.61 12.49 12.52
C TYR A 366 0.84 11.58 13.48
N PHE A 367 0.40 10.41 13.02
CA PHE A 367 -0.30 9.46 13.88
C PHE A 367 0.60 8.97 15.02
N ALA A 368 1.86 8.67 14.74
CA ALA A 368 2.84 8.29 15.75
C ALA A 368 2.98 9.33 16.87
N SER A 369 2.94 10.63 16.51
CA SER A 369 3.02 11.73 17.48
C SER A 369 1.84 11.75 18.49
N THR A 370 0.75 11.05 18.18
CA THR A 370 -0.40 10.88 19.11
C THR A 370 -0.18 9.80 20.17
N SER A 371 0.95 9.08 20.11
CA SER A 371 1.30 7.97 21.00
C SER A 371 0.23 6.86 21.01
N PRO A 372 -0.11 6.28 19.87
CA PRO A 372 -1.11 5.22 19.78
C PRO A 372 -0.65 3.94 20.51
N SER A 373 -1.60 3.08 20.86
CA SER A 373 -1.26 1.72 21.31
C SER A 373 -0.60 0.94 20.17
N LEU A 374 0.37 0.07 20.49
CA LEU A 374 1.18 -0.65 19.50
C LEU A 374 0.33 -1.40 18.45
N ILE A 375 -0.78 -2.03 18.86
CA ILE A 375 -1.67 -2.74 17.97
C ILE A 375 -2.21 -1.86 16.82
N ARG A 376 -2.32 -0.53 17.03
CA ARG A 376 -2.73 0.44 16.02
C ARG A 376 -1.67 0.65 14.93
N ASN A 377 -0.42 0.31 15.22
CA ASN A 377 0.67 0.31 14.25
C ASN A 377 0.76 -1.00 13.45
N VAL A 378 0.07 -2.05 13.90
CA VAL A 378 0.04 -3.36 13.23
C VAL A 378 -1.17 -3.48 12.31
N ILE A 379 -2.37 -3.16 12.80
CA ILE A 379 -3.60 -3.26 12.02
C ILE A 379 -3.86 -1.93 11.30
N LYS A 380 -3.60 -1.93 9.99
CA LYS A 380 -3.69 -0.74 9.14
C LYS A 380 -4.55 -1.05 7.89
N PRO A 381 -5.86 -0.74 7.91
CA PRO A 381 -6.70 -0.92 6.74
C PRO A 381 -6.16 -0.18 5.51
N GLY A 382 -5.95 -0.91 4.40
CA GLY A 382 -5.32 -0.37 3.19
C GLY A 382 -6.08 0.80 2.58
N GLY A 383 -7.41 0.79 2.65
CA GLY A 383 -8.23 1.89 2.15
C GLY A 383 -8.06 3.20 2.93
N TYR A 384 -7.64 3.14 4.21
CA TYR A 384 -7.25 4.34 4.93
C TYR A 384 -5.85 4.82 4.49
N ILE A 385 -4.89 3.91 4.41
CA ILE A 385 -3.50 4.23 4.10
C ILE A 385 -3.38 4.77 2.68
N GLU A 386 -3.79 3.96 1.70
CA GLU A 386 -3.69 4.29 0.27
C GLU A 386 -4.72 5.34 -0.16
N GLY A 387 -5.92 5.30 0.45
CA GLY A 387 -6.95 6.29 0.18
C GLY A 387 -6.56 7.69 0.61
N TRP A 388 -5.88 7.85 1.77
CA TRP A 388 -5.33 9.13 2.20
C TRP A 388 -4.23 9.62 1.25
N ALA A 389 -3.28 8.74 0.91
CA ALA A 389 -2.19 9.10 0.00
C ALA A 389 -2.72 9.50 -1.38
N SER A 390 -3.72 8.77 -1.93
CA SER A 390 -4.39 9.14 -3.18
C SER A 390 -5.20 10.44 -3.05
N TYR A 391 -5.83 10.69 -1.90
CA TYR A 391 -6.54 11.93 -1.63
C TYR A 391 -5.60 13.14 -1.70
N VAL A 392 -4.46 13.07 -1.03
CA VAL A 392 -3.49 14.19 -1.03
C VAL A 392 -2.75 14.30 -2.37
N GLU A 393 -2.50 13.20 -3.06
CA GLU A 393 -1.95 13.17 -4.40
C GLU A 393 -2.84 13.91 -5.39
N VAL A 394 -4.14 13.60 -5.44
CA VAL A 394 -5.13 14.29 -6.28
C VAL A 394 -5.18 15.79 -5.93
N HIS A 395 -5.14 16.15 -4.65
CA HIS A 395 -5.17 17.55 -4.23
C HIS A 395 -3.84 18.29 -4.47
N SER A 396 -2.72 17.60 -4.66
CA SER A 396 -1.42 18.21 -4.94
C SER A 396 -1.40 19.01 -6.25
N TYR A 397 -2.25 18.67 -7.20
CA TYR A 397 -2.39 19.41 -8.45
C TYR A 397 -2.84 20.87 -8.25
N GLU A 398 -3.46 21.20 -7.14
CA GLU A 398 -3.84 22.57 -6.77
C GLU A 398 -2.61 23.46 -6.47
N TYR A 399 -1.45 22.84 -6.21
CA TYR A 399 -0.21 23.53 -5.88
C TYR A 399 0.63 23.91 -7.11
N ALA A 400 0.28 23.42 -8.29
CA ALA A 400 0.99 23.75 -9.53
C ALA A 400 0.69 25.20 -9.94
N GLY A 401 1.71 25.98 -10.28
CA GLY A 401 1.67 27.31 -10.91
C GLY A 401 0.44 28.18 -10.65
N ASP A 402 0.32 29.29 -11.40
CA ASP A 402 -0.77 30.27 -11.19
C ASP A 402 -2.03 30.00 -12.04
N ASN A 403 -1.99 29.05 -12.99
CA ASN A 403 -3.14 28.75 -13.85
C ASN A 403 -4.12 27.76 -13.19
N THR A 404 -4.94 28.27 -12.27
CA THR A 404 -5.90 27.45 -11.51
C THR A 404 -6.91 26.68 -12.38
N LEU A 405 -7.24 27.18 -13.58
CA LEU A 405 -8.15 26.45 -14.50
C LEU A 405 -7.46 25.24 -15.10
N LEU A 406 -6.19 25.37 -15.47
CA LEU A 406 -5.39 24.25 -15.98
C LEU A 406 -5.15 23.22 -14.88
N ASN A 407 -4.78 23.68 -13.69
CA ASN A 407 -4.59 22.81 -12.52
C ASN A 407 -5.84 21.97 -12.26
N SER A 408 -7.02 22.62 -12.21
CA SER A 408 -8.30 21.93 -12.01
C SER A 408 -8.64 20.96 -13.16
N LEU A 409 -8.27 21.28 -14.40
CA LEU A 409 -8.49 20.39 -15.53
C LEU A 409 -7.65 19.12 -15.42
N VAL A 410 -6.36 19.26 -15.10
CA VAL A 410 -5.43 18.11 -14.94
C VAL A 410 -5.81 17.28 -13.73
N GLN A 411 -6.12 17.92 -12.59
CA GLN A 411 -6.61 17.25 -11.39
C GLN A 411 -7.86 16.40 -11.65
N CYS A 412 -8.87 16.99 -12.33
CA CYS A 412 -10.10 16.26 -12.67
C CYS A 412 -9.83 15.10 -13.61
N ASN A 413 -8.92 15.27 -14.58
CA ASN A 413 -8.52 14.18 -15.47
C ASN A 413 -7.83 13.05 -14.71
N TYR A 414 -6.89 13.38 -13.83
CA TYR A 414 -6.20 12.39 -13.00
C TYR A 414 -7.19 11.61 -12.13
N ALA A 415 -8.04 12.31 -11.37
CA ALA A 415 -9.06 11.68 -10.53
C ALA A 415 -10.07 10.83 -11.33
N LEU A 416 -10.41 11.25 -12.57
CA LEU A 416 -11.23 10.46 -13.47
C LEU A 416 -10.54 9.15 -13.86
N ILE A 417 -9.27 9.21 -14.23
CA ILE A 417 -8.47 8.02 -14.58
C ILE A 417 -8.43 7.03 -13.40
N LEU A 418 -8.17 7.51 -12.18
CA LEU A 418 -8.21 6.66 -10.99
C LEU A 418 -9.57 5.95 -10.84
N CYS A 419 -10.68 6.68 -11.03
CA CYS A 419 -12.02 6.07 -10.99
C CYS A 419 -12.23 5.02 -12.09
N LEU A 420 -11.65 5.19 -13.29
CA LEU A 420 -11.72 4.19 -14.36
C LEU A 420 -10.94 2.92 -13.98
N TYR A 421 -9.80 3.04 -13.32
CA TYR A 421 -9.05 1.88 -12.80
C TYR A 421 -9.86 1.08 -11.79
N ALA A 422 -10.44 1.71 -10.77
CA ALA A 422 -11.25 1.00 -9.79
C ALA A 422 -12.52 0.38 -10.41
N LYS A 423 -13.15 1.07 -11.37
CA LYS A 423 -14.30 0.54 -12.08
C LYS A 423 -13.95 -0.63 -12.98
N GLY A 424 -12.78 -0.60 -13.62
CA GLY A 424 -12.22 -1.72 -14.38
C GLY A 424 -11.93 -2.93 -13.49
N ASP A 425 -11.31 -2.71 -12.33
CA ASP A 425 -11.01 -3.74 -11.33
C ASP A 425 -12.31 -4.45 -10.86
N ILE A 426 -13.34 -3.69 -10.45
CA ILE A 426 -14.66 -4.25 -10.13
C ILE A 426 -15.27 -4.97 -11.35
N GLY A 427 -15.16 -4.37 -12.54
CA GLY A 427 -15.68 -4.93 -13.79
C GLY A 427 -15.10 -6.30 -14.07
N VAL A 428 -13.79 -6.44 -13.99
CA VAL A 428 -13.06 -7.70 -14.27
C VAL A 428 -13.26 -8.70 -13.13
N ASN A 429 -13.03 -8.29 -11.88
CA ASN A 429 -12.92 -9.20 -10.75
C ASN A 429 -14.25 -9.52 -10.05
N TYR A 430 -15.30 -8.75 -10.30
CA TYR A 430 -16.64 -9.02 -9.73
C TYR A 430 -17.69 -9.29 -10.79
N TYR A 431 -17.76 -8.46 -11.86
CA TYR A 431 -18.75 -8.64 -12.93
C TYR A 431 -18.27 -9.54 -14.07
N GLY A 432 -17.01 -10.01 -14.05
CA GLY A 432 -16.45 -10.94 -15.02
C GLY A 432 -16.22 -10.33 -16.41
N TRP A 433 -15.89 -9.04 -16.48
CA TRP A 433 -15.54 -8.43 -17.76
C TRP A 433 -14.34 -9.13 -18.37
N THR A 434 -14.47 -9.43 -19.66
CA THR A 434 -13.36 -9.85 -20.49
C THR A 434 -12.47 -8.65 -20.85
N GLU A 435 -11.24 -8.91 -21.28
CA GLU A 435 -10.34 -7.88 -21.79
C GLU A 435 -10.99 -7.01 -22.89
N ALA A 436 -11.77 -7.62 -23.80
CA ALA A 436 -12.48 -6.90 -24.84
C ALA A 436 -13.57 -5.96 -24.28
N GLN A 437 -14.25 -6.34 -23.20
CA GLN A 437 -15.23 -5.48 -22.53
C GLN A 437 -14.55 -4.34 -21.78
N LEU A 438 -13.41 -4.59 -21.12
CA LEU A 438 -12.59 -3.54 -20.51
C LEU A 438 -12.09 -2.55 -21.58
N SER A 439 -11.54 -3.04 -22.69
CA SER A 439 -11.08 -2.21 -23.80
C SER A 439 -12.21 -1.35 -24.38
N SER A 440 -13.42 -1.92 -24.54
CA SER A 440 -14.60 -1.16 -24.98
C SER A 440 -14.98 -0.06 -23.98
N PHE A 441 -15.00 -0.38 -22.71
CA PHE A 441 -15.27 0.58 -21.64
C PHE A 441 -14.26 1.75 -21.65
N LEU A 442 -12.97 1.46 -21.75
CA LEU A 442 -11.91 2.47 -21.79
C LEU A 442 -12.01 3.37 -23.03
N THR A 443 -12.43 2.80 -24.17
CA THR A 443 -12.63 3.53 -25.42
C THR A 443 -13.69 4.61 -25.30
N ASP A 444 -14.76 4.39 -24.52
CA ASP A 444 -15.81 5.38 -24.27
C ASP A 444 -15.28 6.65 -23.56
N TYR A 445 -14.13 6.55 -22.89
CA TYR A 445 -13.42 7.65 -22.23
C TYR A 445 -12.18 8.15 -22.98
N GLY A 446 -11.97 7.69 -24.23
CA GLY A 446 -10.89 8.15 -25.10
C GLY A 446 -9.60 7.33 -25.02
N PHE A 447 -9.58 6.24 -24.27
CA PHE A 447 -8.43 5.33 -24.18
C PHE A 447 -8.61 4.18 -25.18
N SER A 448 -7.96 4.25 -26.34
CA SER A 448 -8.12 3.30 -27.45
C SER A 448 -6.91 2.37 -27.68
N SER A 449 -5.88 2.43 -26.80
CA SER A 449 -4.74 1.52 -26.87
C SER A 449 -5.15 0.11 -26.42
N ALA A 450 -5.02 -0.88 -27.31
CA ALA A 450 -5.25 -2.27 -26.97
C ALA A 450 -4.17 -2.80 -26.01
N GLU A 451 -2.94 -2.32 -26.14
CA GLU A 451 -1.82 -2.65 -25.26
C GLU A 451 -2.09 -2.16 -23.83
N ALA A 452 -2.45 -0.88 -23.64
CA ALA A 452 -2.80 -0.35 -22.32
C ALA A 452 -4.01 -1.08 -21.69
N ALA A 453 -5.02 -1.46 -22.49
CA ALA A 453 -6.15 -2.25 -21.99
C ALA A 453 -5.73 -3.65 -21.56
N HIS A 454 -4.79 -4.28 -22.26
CA HIS A 454 -4.21 -5.57 -21.92
C HIS A 454 -3.41 -5.48 -20.60
N GLU A 455 -2.53 -4.48 -20.47
CA GLU A 455 -1.75 -4.22 -19.26
C GLU A 455 -2.65 -4.00 -18.03
N MET A 456 -3.70 -3.16 -18.18
CA MET A 456 -4.67 -2.95 -17.11
C MET A 456 -5.42 -4.24 -16.74
N TYR A 457 -5.86 -5.01 -17.73
CA TYR A 457 -6.55 -6.29 -17.50
C TYR A 457 -5.66 -7.27 -16.75
N THR A 458 -4.42 -7.40 -17.18
CA THR A 458 -3.41 -8.25 -16.54
C THR A 458 -3.14 -7.82 -15.09
N ALA A 459 -2.99 -6.51 -14.86
CA ALA A 459 -2.80 -5.96 -13.51
C ALA A 459 -4.00 -6.23 -12.59
N PHE A 460 -5.24 -6.16 -13.11
CA PHE A 460 -6.44 -6.45 -12.31
C PHE A 460 -6.55 -7.93 -11.93
N ILE A 461 -6.27 -8.85 -12.86
CA ILE A 461 -6.31 -10.27 -12.54
C ILE A 461 -5.14 -10.72 -11.65
N ALA A 462 -3.99 -10.04 -11.73
CA ALA A 462 -2.84 -10.31 -10.87
C ALA A 462 -3.08 -9.91 -9.42
N ASN A 463 -3.81 -8.80 -9.18
CA ASN A 463 -4.01 -8.21 -7.86
C ASN A 463 -5.46 -7.71 -7.71
N PRO A 464 -6.44 -8.60 -7.48
CA PRO A 464 -7.84 -8.21 -7.31
C PRO A 464 -8.04 -7.21 -6.17
N ALA A 465 -8.89 -6.21 -6.38
CA ALA A 465 -9.21 -5.13 -5.46
C ALA A 465 -8.04 -4.15 -5.15
N ASN A 466 -6.87 -4.32 -5.76
CA ASN A 466 -5.74 -3.45 -5.48
C ASN A 466 -6.06 -1.99 -5.81
N TYR A 467 -6.57 -1.69 -7.00
CA TYR A 467 -6.94 -0.32 -7.36
C TYR A 467 -8.16 0.19 -6.60
N CYS A 468 -9.05 -0.71 -6.21
CA CYS A 468 -10.20 -0.34 -5.38
C CYS A 468 -9.79 0.21 -4.02
N LYS A 469 -8.77 -0.33 -3.36
CA LYS A 469 -8.32 0.18 -2.06
C LYS A 469 -7.85 1.64 -2.14
N TYR A 470 -7.11 2.01 -3.20
CA TYR A 470 -6.66 3.38 -3.44
C TYR A 470 -7.84 4.32 -3.71
N VAL A 471 -8.64 3.97 -4.71
CA VAL A 471 -9.65 4.89 -5.25
C VAL A 471 -10.89 4.96 -4.38
N LEU A 472 -11.43 3.83 -3.90
CA LEU A 472 -12.58 3.85 -3.00
C LEU A 472 -12.20 4.41 -1.63
N GLY A 473 -10.95 4.21 -1.19
CA GLY A 473 -10.40 4.88 -0.01
C GLY A 473 -10.37 6.40 -0.20
N PHE A 474 -9.82 6.88 -1.30
CA PHE A 474 -9.84 8.30 -1.69
C PHE A 474 -11.27 8.87 -1.71
N LEU A 475 -12.20 8.19 -2.37
CA LEU A 475 -13.59 8.62 -2.42
C LEU A 475 -14.26 8.57 -1.04
N GLY A 476 -13.84 7.66 -0.16
CA GLY A 476 -14.27 7.64 1.24
C GLY A 476 -13.91 8.93 1.98
N PHE A 477 -12.70 9.44 1.79
CA PHE A 477 -12.30 10.74 2.36
C PHE A 477 -13.03 11.92 1.72
N GLU A 478 -13.30 11.88 0.41
CA GLU A 478 -14.11 12.91 -0.25
C GLU A 478 -15.55 12.94 0.26
N GLU A 479 -16.19 11.77 0.43
CA GLU A 479 -17.55 11.69 0.99
C GLU A 479 -17.58 12.10 2.47
N LEU A 480 -16.55 11.73 3.25
CA LEU A 480 -16.39 12.17 4.64
C LEU A 480 -16.25 13.69 4.73
N LYS A 481 -15.45 14.30 3.83
CA LYS A 481 -15.30 15.77 3.73
C LYS A 481 -16.63 16.45 3.40
N LYS A 482 -17.36 15.92 2.41
CA LYS A 482 -18.69 16.45 2.05
C LYS A 482 -19.67 16.35 3.23
N GLN A 483 -19.66 15.26 3.98
CA GLN A 483 -20.49 15.11 5.17
C GLN A 483 -20.11 16.14 6.24
N ALA A 484 -18.81 16.31 6.53
CA ALA A 484 -18.33 17.29 7.48
C ALA A 484 -18.71 18.74 7.07
N GLN A 485 -18.57 19.09 5.79
CA GLN A 485 -18.98 20.39 5.26
C GLN A 485 -20.48 20.63 5.42
N LYS A 486 -21.29 19.60 5.15
CA LYS A 486 -22.75 19.68 5.30
C LYS A 486 -23.17 19.89 6.75
N ASP A 487 -22.53 19.17 7.68
CA ASP A 487 -22.91 19.19 9.10
C ASP A 487 -22.43 20.47 9.81
N LEU A 488 -21.30 21.02 9.42
CA LEU A 488 -20.68 22.19 10.05
C LEU A 488 -20.98 23.51 9.33
N GLY A 489 -21.36 23.48 8.06
CA GLY A 489 -21.60 24.69 7.27
C GLY A 489 -20.43 25.66 7.33
N ASP A 490 -20.70 26.93 7.72
CA ASP A 490 -19.69 27.99 7.83
C ASP A 490 -18.61 27.75 8.91
N ASN A 491 -18.82 26.77 9.79
CA ASN A 491 -17.83 26.37 10.81
C ASN A 491 -16.86 25.28 10.34
N PHE A 492 -16.99 24.79 9.11
CA PHE A 492 -16.07 23.81 8.57
C PHE A 492 -14.66 24.39 8.40
N SER A 493 -13.66 23.65 8.85
CA SER A 493 -12.24 23.94 8.64
C SER A 493 -11.57 22.72 8.01
N LEU A 494 -10.95 22.91 6.85
CA LEU A 494 -10.22 21.84 6.16
C LEU A 494 -9.07 21.30 7.03
N LYS A 495 -8.35 22.19 7.68
CA LYS A 495 -7.26 21.83 8.61
C LYS A 495 -7.74 20.96 9.78
N GLU A 496 -8.87 21.30 10.39
CA GLU A 496 -9.44 20.52 11.48
C GLU A 496 -9.99 19.18 10.99
N PHE A 497 -10.52 19.13 9.76
CA PHE A 497 -10.93 17.88 9.11
C PHE A 497 -9.73 16.96 8.88
N HIS A 498 -8.62 17.45 8.33
CA HIS A 498 -7.39 16.66 8.18
C HIS A 498 -6.82 16.23 9.53
N ARG A 499 -6.84 17.12 10.53
CA ARG A 499 -6.44 16.76 11.90
C ARG A 499 -7.28 15.62 12.46
N TYR A 500 -8.59 15.67 12.28
CA TYR A 500 -9.49 14.62 12.75
C TYR A 500 -9.13 13.26 12.16
N ILE A 501 -8.88 13.19 10.85
CA ILE A 501 -8.48 11.95 10.17
C ILE A 501 -7.15 11.44 10.76
N LEU A 502 -6.15 12.29 10.78
CA LEU A 502 -4.78 11.93 11.18
C LEU A 502 -4.69 11.54 12.66
N GLU A 503 -5.42 12.23 13.56
CA GLU A 503 -5.49 11.87 14.99
C GLU A 503 -6.31 10.61 15.25
N THR A 504 -7.34 10.34 14.43
CA THR A 504 -8.08 9.07 14.49
C THR A 504 -7.17 7.93 14.08
N GLY A 505 -6.30 8.16 13.09
CA GLY A 505 -5.32 7.20 12.58
C GLY A 505 -5.94 6.06 11.77
N PRO A 506 -5.14 5.05 11.39
CA PRO A 506 -5.59 3.98 10.51
C PRO A 506 -6.76 3.21 11.11
N VAL A 507 -7.90 3.31 10.44
CA VAL A 507 -9.16 2.58 10.74
C VAL A 507 -9.95 2.35 9.44
N HIS A 508 -10.96 1.51 9.51
CA HIS A 508 -11.92 1.34 8.42
C HIS A 508 -12.77 2.60 8.23
N ILE A 509 -13.24 2.82 7.01
CA ILE A 509 -13.96 4.05 6.60
C ILE A 509 -15.23 4.28 7.44
N ASP A 510 -16.00 3.22 7.75
CA ASP A 510 -17.20 3.34 8.60
C ASP A 510 -16.87 3.93 9.98
N ILE A 511 -15.74 3.55 10.56
CA ILE A 511 -15.31 4.05 11.87
C ILE A 511 -15.08 5.57 11.80
N LEU A 512 -14.49 6.08 10.72
CA LEU A 512 -14.34 7.53 10.52
C LEU A 512 -15.71 8.23 10.48
N PHE A 513 -16.66 7.69 9.72
CA PHE A 513 -18.00 8.28 9.63
C PHE A 513 -18.74 8.25 10.98
N ASP A 514 -18.66 7.14 11.71
CA ASP A 514 -19.33 6.99 13.01
C ASP A 514 -18.76 7.94 14.07
N TYR A 515 -17.46 8.09 14.12
CA TYR A 515 -16.83 9.00 15.08
C TYR A 515 -16.94 10.48 14.68
N LEU A 516 -17.07 10.79 13.39
CA LEU A 516 -17.40 12.13 12.92
C LEU A 516 -18.80 12.55 13.40
N LYS A 517 -19.81 11.68 13.24
CA LYS A 517 -21.21 11.94 13.67
C LYS A 517 -21.34 12.06 15.19
N ASN A 518 -20.60 11.22 15.93
CA ASN A 518 -20.68 11.16 17.40
C ASN A 518 -19.70 12.13 18.10
N GLY A 519 -18.83 12.79 17.33
CA GLY A 519 -17.82 13.72 17.84
C GLY A 519 -18.40 15.09 18.10
N GLU A 520 -18.82 15.37 19.33
CA GLU A 520 -19.08 16.73 19.76
C GLU A 520 -17.86 17.62 19.48
N ASN A 521 -17.99 18.54 18.48
CA ASN A 521 -17.22 19.80 18.39
C ASN A 521 -15.69 19.78 18.22
N ARG A 522 -15.02 18.70 17.78
CA ARG A 522 -13.58 18.79 17.49
C ARG A 522 -13.22 19.46 16.17
N LEU A 523 -14.16 19.54 15.21
CA LEU A 523 -13.96 20.22 13.92
C LEU A 523 -14.27 21.74 13.99
N VAL A 524 -14.76 22.24 15.11
CA VAL A 524 -14.99 23.68 15.32
C VAL A 524 -13.71 24.29 15.89
N VAL A 525 -13.18 25.27 15.19
CA VAL A 525 -12.07 26.11 15.69
C VAL A 525 -12.42 26.55 17.10
N SER A 526 -11.65 26.15 18.09
CA SER A 526 -11.84 26.60 19.46
C SER A 526 -11.54 28.11 19.49
N SER A 527 -12.57 28.92 19.49
CA SER A 527 -12.49 30.37 19.78
C SER A 527 -12.18 30.64 21.26
N ARG A 528 -11.27 29.86 21.85
CA ARG A 528 -10.78 29.99 23.22
C ARG A 528 -9.27 29.90 23.26
N ALA A 529 -8.62 30.98 22.79
CA ALA A 529 -7.31 31.38 23.23
C ALA A 529 -7.25 32.89 23.06
N ALA A 530 -7.75 33.62 24.04
CA ALA A 530 -7.38 35.01 24.33
C ALA A 530 -6.69 35.02 25.68
#